data_cc99b7f35e9742c80da7aa53dbc3181a
#
_entry.id   cc99b7f35e9742c80da7aa53dbc3181a
#
_cell.length_a   1.000
_cell.length_b   1.000
_cell.length_c   1.000
_cell.angle_alpha   90.00
_cell.angle_beta   90.00
_cell.angle_gamma   90.00
#
_symmetry.space_group_name_H-M   'P 1'
#
loop_
_entity.id
_entity.type
_entity.pdbx_description
1 polymer ?
#
loop_
_entity_poly.entity_id
_entity_poly.type
_entity_poly.pdbx_seq_one_letter_code
_entity_poly.pdbx_strand_id
1 'polypeptide(L)'
;MKVIIVGGVAGGATAAARIRRLNEHAEITVFERSGYISYANCGLPYYIGDVITDPEELTLQTPESFFKRFRINMKIHHEVISIHPDRKTVSVKNLENGEIFEENYDKLILSPGAKPTQPRLPGVGIDKLFTLRTVEDTFRIKEYINKNHPKSAILAGGGFIGLELAENLRELGMDVTIVQRPKQLMNPFDPDMASMIHNEMRKHGIKLVLGYTVEGFREKDNGVEILLKDNPSLQADMVVLAIGVTPDTALACLLYTSPSPRDRSVSR
;
A
#
# COMPACT_ATOMS: atom_id res chain seq x y z
N MET A 1 4.97 -28.58 -15.85
CA MET A 1 4.61 -28.09 -14.50
C MET A 1 3.95 -26.74 -14.66
N LYS A 2 2.71 -26.63 -14.21
CA LYS A 2 1.91 -25.40 -14.26
C LYS A 2 1.94 -24.71 -12.89
N VAL A 3 2.38 -23.47 -12.86
CA VAL A 3 2.52 -22.68 -11.64
C VAL A 3 1.61 -21.47 -11.72
N ILE A 4 0.75 -21.32 -10.73
CA ILE A 4 -0.04 -20.10 -10.54
C ILE A 4 0.54 -19.29 -9.38
N ILE A 5 0.61 -17.97 -9.57
CA ILE A 5 1.08 -17.04 -8.57
C ILE A 5 0.00 -15.96 -8.38
N VAL A 6 -0.40 -15.73 -7.15
CA VAL A 6 -1.35 -14.67 -6.77
C VAL A 6 -0.58 -13.44 -6.30
N GLY A 7 -0.74 -12.33 -7.01
CA GLY A 7 -0.03 -11.08 -6.79
C GLY A 7 1.20 -10.93 -7.69
N GLY A 8 1.26 -9.85 -8.45
CA GLY A 8 2.24 -9.58 -9.51
C GLY A 8 3.31 -8.53 -9.17
N VAL A 9 3.41 -8.09 -7.91
CA VAL A 9 4.37 -7.05 -7.52
C VAL A 9 5.66 -7.69 -6.97
N ALA A 10 6.21 -7.23 -5.87
CA ALA A 10 7.55 -7.61 -5.40
C ALA A 10 7.72 -9.13 -5.21
N GLY A 11 6.89 -9.76 -4.36
CA GLY A 11 7.02 -11.18 -4.03
C GLY A 11 6.72 -12.09 -5.21
N GLY A 12 5.57 -11.89 -5.86
CA GLY A 12 5.12 -12.74 -6.95
C GLY A 12 5.96 -12.60 -8.22
N ALA A 13 6.27 -11.38 -8.64
CA ALA A 13 7.13 -11.16 -9.81
C ALA A 13 8.53 -11.75 -9.62
N THR A 14 9.11 -11.58 -8.42
CA THR A 14 10.42 -12.17 -8.09
C THR A 14 10.37 -13.70 -8.08
N ALA A 15 9.33 -14.29 -7.47
CA ALA A 15 9.13 -15.74 -7.47
C ALA A 15 8.97 -16.30 -8.89
N ALA A 16 8.14 -15.64 -9.72
CA ALA A 16 7.92 -16.00 -11.12
C ALA A 16 9.23 -16.02 -11.91
N ALA A 17 10.01 -14.94 -11.83
CA ALA A 17 11.30 -14.84 -12.51
C ALA A 17 12.30 -15.87 -11.99
N ARG A 18 12.28 -16.19 -10.69
CA ARG A 18 13.16 -17.22 -10.11
C ARG A 18 12.77 -18.62 -10.59
N ILE A 19 11.50 -18.95 -10.64
CA ILE A 19 11.01 -20.24 -11.14
C ILE A 19 11.41 -20.43 -12.60
N ARG A 20 11.25 -19.42 -13.44
CA ARG A 20 11.67 -19.48 -14.84
C ARG A 20 13.15 -19.77 -14.99
N ARG A 21 14.01 -19.20 -14.18
CA ARG A 21 15.46 -19.48 -14.20
C ARG A 21 15.81 -20.91 -13.76
N LEU A 22 14.97 -21.53 -12.91
CA LEU A 22 15.16 -22.90 -12.45
C LEU A 22 14.50 -23.94 -13.36
N ASN A 23 13.46 -23.57 -14.08
CA ASN A 23 12.72 -24.43 -14.99
C ASN A 23 12.19 -23.62 -16.17
N GLU A 24 12.89 -23.70 -17.31
CA GLU A 24 12.52 -22.97 -18.53
C GLU A 24 11.22 -23.47 -19.20
N HIS A 25 10.82 -24.71 -18.90
CA HIS A 25 9.61 -25.33 -19.45
C HIS A 25 8.37 -25.18 -18.54
N ALA A 26 8.49 -24.54 -17.39
CA ALA A 26 7.34 -24.31 -16.53
C ALA A 26 6.35 -23.35 -17.21
N GLU A 27 5.07 -23.70 -17.18
CA GLU A 27 3.99 -22.78 -17.51
C GLU A 27 3.70 -21.92 -16.29
N ILE A 28 3.92 -20.62 -16.39
CA ILE A 28 3.80 -19.70 -15.24
C ILE A 28 2.76 -18.64 -15.59
N THR A 29 1.71 -18.55 -14.78
CA THR A 29 0.69 -17.51 -14.85
C THR A 29 0.63 -16.78 -13.52
N VAL A 30 0.65 -15.46 -13.58
CA VAL A 30 0.51 -14.56 -12.42
C VAL A 30 -0.80 -13.80 -12.56
N PHE A 31 -1.64 -13.83 -11.53
CA PHE A 31 -2.86 -13.04 -11.45
C PHE A 31 -2.62 -11.85 -10.54
N GLU A 32 -2.79 -10.64 -11.07
CA GLU A 32 -2.68 -9.38 -10.35
C GLU A 32 -4.00 -8.61 -10.47
N ARG A 33 -4.57 -8.22 -9.33
CA ARG A 33 -5.84 -7.51 -9.30
C ARG A 33 -5.75 -6.05 -9.72
N SER A 34 -4.59 -5.42 -9.52
CA SER A 34 -4.32 -4.05 -9.97
C SER A 34 -3.98 -4.00 -11.47
N GLY A 35 -3.88 -2.80 -12.00
CA GLY A 35 -3.42 -2.57 -13.37
C GLY A 35 -1.90 -2.62 -13.55
N TYR A 36 -1.14 -2.85 -12.47
CA TYR A 36 0.32 -2.69 -12.48
C TYR A 36 1.03 -3.89 -11.87
N ILE A 37 2.14 -4.27 -12.48
CA ILE A 37 3.03 -5.33 -12.00
C ILE A 37 4.42 -4.77 -11.72
N SER A 38 5.16 -5.41 -10.83
CA SER A 38 6.60 -5.12 -10.61
C SER A 38 6.92 -3.63 -10.51
N TYR A 39 6.07 -2.86 -9.86
CA TYR A 39 6.27 -1.42 -9.69
C TYR A 39 7.13 -1.08 -8.46
N ALA A 40 7.71 0.13 -8.49
CA ALA A 40 8.56 0.67 -7.43
C ALA A 40 7.72 1.19 -6.25
N ASN A 41 7.38 0.32 -5.29
CA ASN A 41 6.59 0.70 -4.11
C ASN A 41 7.16 1.90 -3.35
N CYS A 42 8.50 1.98 -3.21
CA CYS A 42 9.16 3.08 -2.53
C CYS A 42 9.20 4.37 -3.36
N GLY A 43 8.90 4.31 -4.66
CA GLY A 43 8.83 5.49 -5.53
C GLY A 43 7.51 6.26 -5.44
N LEU A 44 6.46 5.65 -4.87
CA LEU A 44 5.12 6.22 -4.86
C LEU A 44 5.04 7.61 -4.19
N PRO A 45 5.60 7.84 -2.98
CA PRO A 45 5.63 9.17 -2.37
C PRO A 45 6.40 10.19 -3.21
N TYR A 46 7.49 9.78 -3.85
CA TYR A 46 8.37 10.65 -4.64
C TYR A 46 7.73 11.07 -5.96
N TYR A 47 6.86 10.23 -6.55
CA TYR A 47 6.03 10.64 -7.67
C TYR A 47 4.99 11.69 -7.27
N ILE A 48 4.39 11.56 -6.10
CA ILE A 48 3.46 12.56 -5.57
C ILE A 48 4.17 13.92 -5.41
N GLY A 49 5.42 13.91 -4.95
CA GLY A 49 6.26 15.09 -4.70
C GLY A 49 6.98 15.67 -5.92
N ASP A 50 6.73 15.18 -7.15
CA ASP A 50 7.42 15.61 -8.39
C ASP A 50 8.94 15.33 -8.41
N VAL A 51 9.44 14.46 -7.54
CA VAL A 51 10.83 13.96 -7.62
C VAL A 51 10.95 12.95 -8.76
N ILE A 52 9.95 12.06 -8.89
CA ILE A 52 9.75 11.23 -10.07
C ILE A 52 8.65 11.90 -10.89
N THR A 53 8.95 12.28 -12.11
CA THR A 53 8.01 13.02 -12.97
C THR A 53 7.37 12.16 -14.06
N ASP A 54 8.05 11.09 -14.47
CA ASP A 54 7.54 10.16 -15.47
C ASP A 54 6.82 8.98 -14.78
N PRO A 55 5.51 8.78 -15.02
CA PRO A 55 4.78 7.64 -14.49
C PRO A 55 5.34 6.28 -14.94
N GLU A 56 6.04 6.20 -16.07
CA GLU A 56 6.68 4.98 -16.54
C GLU A 56 7.85 4.55 -15.64
N GLU A 57 8.49 5.49 -14.94
CA GLU A 57 9.54 5.17 -13.96
C GLU A 57 9.02 4.45 -12.72
N LEU A 58 7.73 4.55 -12.42
CA LEU A 58 7.09 3.76 -11.35
C LEU A 58 6.86 2.32 -11.79
N THR A 59 6.54 2.10 -13.06
CA THR A 59 6.16 0.80 -13.62
C THR A 59 7.35 0.15 -14.32
N LEU A 60 8.22 -0.49 -13.55
CA LEU A 60 9.48 -1.10 -14.04
C LEU A 60 9.28 -2.13 -15.16
N GLN A 61 8.11 -2.77 -15.22
CA GLN A 61 7.77 -3.78 -16.21
C GLN A 61 6.28 -3.69 -16.57
N THR A 62 5.97 -3.91 -17.86
CA THR A 62 4.61 -4.19 -18.31
C THR A 62 4.39 -5.70 -18.48
N PRO A 63 3.14 -6.20 -18.56
CA PRO A 63 2.86 -7.60 -18.86
C PRO A 63 3.58 -8.09 -20.12
N GLU A 64 3.63 -7.28 -21.18
CA GLU A 64 4.27 -7.59 -22.45
C GLU A 64 5.79 -7.66 -22.32
N SER A 65 6.41 -6.69 -21.63
CA SER A 65 7.86 -6.67 -21.40
C SER A 65 8.28 -7.86 -20.52
N PHE A 66 7.46 -8.21 -19.52
CA PHE A 66 7.71 -9.35 -18.65
C PHE A 66 7.57 -10.68 -19.41
N PHE A 67 6.56 -10.79 -20.27
CA PHE A 67 6.39 -11.96 -21.15
C PHE A 67 7.58 -12.09 -22.14
N LYS A 68 7.96 -11.00 -22.80
CA LYS A 68 9.08 -10.98 -23.75
C LYS A 68 10.39 -11.44 -23.09
N ARG A 69 10.64 -11.00 -21.86
CA ARG A 69 11.87 -11.30 -21.11
C ARG A 69 11.89 -12.68 -20.48
N PHE A 70 10.75 -13.12 -19.91
CA PHE A 70 10.70 -14.27 -19.04
C PHE A 70 9.71 -15.35 -19.52
N ARG A 71 8.91 -15.11 -20.56
CA ARG A 71 7.81 -15.99 -21.00
C ARG A 71 6.87 -16.36 -19.85
N ILE A 72 6.48 -15.37 -19.05
CA ILE A 72 5.54 -15.48 -17.94
C ILE A 72 4.30 -14.69 -18.28
N ASN A 73 3.13 -15.31 -18.16
CA ASN A 73 1.83 -14.66 -18.38
C ASN A 73 1.46 -13.84 -17.14
N MET A 74 1.50 -12.51 -17.25
CA MET A 74 1.05 -11.59 -16.21
C MET A 74 -0.36 -11.10 -16.57
N LYS A 75 -1.38 -11.57 -15.85
CA LYS A 75 -2.78 -11.18 -16.05
C LYS A 75 -3.14 -10.11 -15.03
N ILE A 76 -3.14 -8.85 -15.45
CA ILE A 76 -3.60 -7.70 -14.65
C ILE A 76 -5.14 -7.65 -14.65
N HIS A 77 -5.73 -6.91 -13.71
CA HIS A 77 -7.17 -6.82 -13.50
C HIS A 77 -7.85 -8.19 -13.28
N HIS A 78 -7.10 -9.16 -12.74
CA HIS A 78 -7.59 -10.49 -12.45
C HIS A 78 -7.38 -10.81 -10.97
N GLU A 79 -8.47 -11.01 -10.25
CA GLU A 79 -8.46 -11.33 -8.83
C GLU A 79 -8.74 -12.80 -8.58
N VAL A 80 -7.83 -13.50 -7.90
CA VAL A 80 -8.11 -14.83 -7.37
C VAL A 80 -9.03 -14.68 -6.17
N ILE A 81 -10.26 -15.18 -6.27
CA ILE A 81 -11.30 -15.04 -5.26
C ILE A 81 -11.47 -16.26 -4.37
N SER A 82 -11.06 -17.45 -4.84
CA SER A 82 -11.05 -18.67 -4.05
C SER A 82 -9.99 -19.67 -4.51
N ILE A 83 -9.65 -20.60 -3.63
CA ILE A 83 -8.68 -21.69 -3.87
C ILE A 83 -9.34 -23.00 -3.49
N HIS A 84 -9.22 -24.01 -4.35
CA HIS A 84 -9.76 -25.36 -4.18
C HIS A 84 -8.60 -26.37 -4.14
N PRO A 85 -7.99 -26.64 -2.98
CA PRO A 85 -6.79 -27.46 -2.88
C PRO A 85 -6.99 -28.91 -3.36
N ASP A 86 -8.17 -29.49 -3.09
CA ASP A 86 -8.49 -30.87 -3.44
C ASP A 86 -8.51 -31.09 -4.95
N ARG A 87 -8.98 -30.08 -5.70
CA ARG A 87 -9.04 -30.09 -7.16
C ARG A 87 -7.82 -29.44 -7.81
N LYS A 88 -6.96 -28.80 -7.00
CA LYS A 88 -5.84 -27.94 -7.45
C LYS A 88 -6.29 -26.91 -8.48
N THR A 89 -7.37 -26.18 -8.17
CA THR A 89 -7.88 -25.07 -8.98
C THR A 89 -7.99 -23.81 -8.17
N VAL A 90 -7.95 -22.67 -8.85
CA VAL A 90 -8.30 -21.35 -8.31
C VAL A 90 -9.46 -20.78 -9.11
N SER A 91 -10.39 -20.08 -8.43
CA SER A 91 -11.40 -19.29 -9.13
C SER A 91 -10.88 -17.87 -9.28
N VAL A 92 -10.91 -17.39 -10.50
CA VAL A 92 -10.39 -16.07 -10.89
C VAL A 92 -11.52 -15.22 -11.43
N LYS A 93 -11.61 -13.98 -10.95
CA LYS A 93 -12.53 -12.97 -11.47
C LYS A 93 -11.76 -11.97 -12.32
N ASN A 94 -12.17 -11.81 -13.57
CA ASN A 94 -11.76 -10.69 -14.40
C ASN A 94 -12.51 -9.44 -13.92
N LEU A 95 -11.79 -8.42 -13.47
CA LEU A 95 -12.38 -7.20 -12.89
C LEU A 95 -12.89 -6.21 -13.94
N GLU A 96 -12.52 -6.38 -15.22
CA GLU A 96 -12.97 -5.53 -16.31
C GLU A 96 -14.37 -5.90 -16.80
N ASN A 97 -14.65 -7.21 -16.94
CA ASN A 97 -15.91 -7.71 -17.48
C ASN A 97 -16.77 -8.49 -16.48
N GLY A 98 -16.22 -8.76 -15.28
CA GLY A 98 -16.91 -9.50 -14.21
C GLY A 98 -16.94 -11.04 -14.40
N GLU A 99 -16.37 -11.57 -15.46
CA GLU A 99 -16.30 -13.02 -15.74
C GLU A 99 -15.54 -13.76 -14.63
N ILE A 100 -16.08 -14.93 -14.24
CA ILE A 100 -15.42 -15.82 -13.29
C ILE A 100 -15.12 -17.13 -14.00
N PHE A 101 -13.86 -17.57 -13.92
CA PHE A 101 -13.41 -18.83 -14.49
C PHE A 101 -12.52 -19.60 -13.51
N GLU A 102 -12.34 -20.89 -13.75
CA GLU A 102 -11.40 -21.72 -12.97
C GLU A 102 -10.10 -21.95 -13.76
N GLU A 103 -8.99 -21.93 -13.02
CA GLU A 103 -7.66 -22.22 -13.57
C GLU A 103 -6.97 -23.29 -12.70
N ASN A 104 -6.41 -24.33 -13.33
CA ASN A 104 -5.76 -25.43 -12.64
C ASN A 104 -4.26 -25.15 -12.42
N TYR A 105 -3.68 -25.75 -11.39
CA TYR A 105 -2.26 -25.62 -11.08
C TYR A 105 -1.63 -26.93 -10.56
N ASP A 106 -0.35 -27.10 -10.80
CA ASP A 106 0.48 -28.08 -10.09
C ASP A 106 1.03 -27.50 -8.79
N LYS A 107 1.43 -26.24 -8.84
CA LYS A 107 1.96 -25.46 -7.69
C LYS A 107 1.31 -24.07 -7.63
N LEU A 108 1.01 -23.64 -6.42
CA LEU A 108 0.42 -22.34 -6.13
C LEU A 108 1.32 -21.53 -5.20
N ILE A 109 1.55 -20.25 -5.53
CA ILE A 109 2.27 -19.30 -4.69
C ILE A 109 1.32 -18.16 -4.35
N LEU A 110 1.23 -17.81 -3.07
CA LEU A 110 0.42 -16.70 -2.58
C LEU A 110 1.34 -15.52 -2.19
N SER A 111 1.17 -14.42 -2.90
CA SER A 111 1.85 -13.13 -2.65
C SER A 111 0.86 -11.97 -2.71
N PRO A 112 -0.28 -12.04 -2.00
CA PRO A 112 -1.39 -11.08 -2.15
C PRO A 112 -1.07 -9.69 -1.59
N GLY A 113 0.09 -9.53 -0.93
CA GLY A 113 0.53 -8.26 -0.38
C GLY A 113 -0.21 -7.86 0.90
N ALA A 114 -0.49 -6.57 1.04
CA ALA A 114 -1.15 -5.99 2.19
C ALA A 114 -2.11 -4.88 1.76
N LYS A 115 -3.04 -4.55 2.64
CA LYS A 115 -4.00 -3.43 2.49
C LYS A 115 -3.64 -2.31 3.47
N PRO A 116 -3.88 -1.04 3.13
CA PRO A 116 -3.81 0.04 4.11
C PRO A 116 -4.71 -0.28 5.30
N THR A 117 -4.20 -0.09 6.51
CA THR A 117 -5.03 -0.22 7.70
C THR A 117 -6.01 0.94 7.72
N GLN A 118 -7.30 0.63 7.68
CA GLN A 118 -8.37 1.60 7.85
C GLN A 118 -8.95 1.47 9.26
N PRO A 119 -8.91 2.53 10.06
CA PRO A 119 -9.49 2.50 11.39
C PRO A 119 -11.03 2.47 11.27
N ARG A 120 -11.70 1.82 12.23
CA ARG A 120 -13.17 1.86 12.32
C ARG A 120 -13.59 3.15 13.04
N LEU A 121 -13.40 4.29 12.37
CA LEU A 121 -13.69 5.61 12.88
C LEU A 121 -14.74 6.31 12.00
N PRO A 122 -15.56 7.20 12.59
CA PRO A 122 -16.48 8.04 11.80
C PRO A 122 -15.73 8.83 10.74
N GLY A 123 -16.30 8.95 9.54
CA GLY A 123 -15.78 9.79 8.47
C GLY A 123 -14.64 9.20 7.62
N VAL A 124 -14.31 7.90 7.78
CA VAL A 124 -13.25 7.25 6.96
C VAL A 124 -13.58 7.18 5.45
N GLY A 125 -14.77 7.52 5.03
CA GLY A 125 -15.19 7.51 3.62
C GLY A 125 -15.19 8.89 2.93
N ILE A 126 -14.62 9.93 3.52
CA ILE A 126 -14.57 11.29 2.95
C ILE A 126 -13.63 11.30 1.73
N ASP A 127 -14.04 11.95 0.64
CA ASP A 127 -13.29 12.00 -0.63
C ASP A 127 -11.88 12.59 -0.52
N LYS A 128 -11.65 13.46 0.47
CA LYS A 128 -10.35 14.12 0.74
C LYS A 128 -9.50 13.36 1.74
N LEU A 129 -9.91 12.15 2.11
CA LEU A 129 -9.19 11.22 2.97
C LEU A 129 -8.59 10.11 2.13
N PHE A 130 -7.28 10.06 2.06
CA PHE A 130 -6.52 9.18 1.20
C PHE A 130 -5.79 8.09 1.98
N THR A 131 -5.44 7.03 1.30
CA THR A 131 -4.43 6.05 1.69
C THR A 131 -3.39 5.96 0.58
N LEU A 132 -2.18 5.52 0.88
CA LEU A 132 -1.13 5.33 -0.11
C LEU A 132 -0.57 3.91 0.00
N ARG A 133 -0.79 3.10 -1.06
CA ARG A 133 -0.29 1.72 -1.13
C ARG A 133 -0.02 1.25 -2.56
N THR A 134 -0.78 1.71 -3.54
CA THR A 134 -0.72 1.26 -4.93
C THR A 134 -0.41 2.42 -5.88
N VAL A 135 -0.16 2.10 -7.14
CA VAL A 135 0.03 3.11 -8.19
C VAL A 135 -1.26 3.91 -8.41
N GLU A 136 -2.41 3.25 -8.32
CA GLU A 136 -3.72 3.91 -8.43
C GLU A 136 -3.96 4.91 -7.29
N ASP A 137 -3.59 4.54 -6.05
CA ASP A 137 -3.65 5.48 -4.91
C ASP A 137 -2.79 6.72 -5.18
N THR A 138 -1.59 6.50 -5.71
CA THR A 138 -0.62 7.55 -6.03
C THR A 138 -1.19 8.52 -7.07
N PHE A 139 -1.73 8.00 -8.16
CA PHE A 139 -2.33 8.82 -9.21
C PHE A 139 -3.55 9.59 -8.72
N ARG A 140 -4.39 8.96 -7.89
CA ARG A 140 -5.54 9.63 -7.27
C ARG A 140 -5.10 10.81 -6.38
N ILE A 141 -4.07 10.61 -5.55
CA ILE A 141 -3.54 11.70 -4.70
C ILE A 141 -2.94 12.80 -5.59
N LYS A 142 -2.13 12.44 -6.59
CA LYS A 142 -1.50 13.40 -7.50
C LYS A 142 -2.52 14.20 -8.30
N GLU A 143 -3.54 13.55 -8.83
CA GLU A 143 -4.65 14.21 -9.54
C GLU A 143 -5.39 15.20 -8.62
N TYR A 144 -5.66 14.79 -7.37
CA TYR A 144 -6.30 15.66 -6.39
C TYR A 144 -5.46 16.91 -6.12
N ILE A 145 -4.14 16.75 -5.92
CA ILE A 145 -3.21 17.86 -5.70
C ILE A 145 -3.20 18.82 -6.90
N ASN A 146 -3.07 18.28 -8.10
CA ASN A 146 -3.00 19.07 -9.33
C ASN A 146 -4.30 19.83 -9.63
N LYS A 147 -5.46 19.25 -9.29
CA LYS A 147 -6.77 19.84 -9.55
C LYS A 147 -7.18 20.85 -8.51
N ASN A 148 -6.92 20.58 -7.23
CA ASN A 148 -7.47 21.35 -6.12
C ASN A 148 -6.45 22.31 -5.48
N HIS A 149 -5.15 22.14 -5.76
CA HIS A 149 -4.06 22.95 -5.22
C HIS A 149 -4.14 23.13 -3.70
N PRO A 150 -4.24 22.00 -2.92
CA PRO A 150 -4.35 22.07 -1.47
C PRO A 150 -3.15 22.81 -0.87
N LYS A 151 -3.40 23.63 0.16
CA LYS A 151 -2.38 24.39 0.86
C LYS A 151 -1.91 23.71 2.13
N SER A 152 -2.70 22.78 2.63
CA SER A 152 -2.41 22.07 3.87
C SER A 152 -2.74 20.58 3.78
N ALA A 153 -1.92 19.78 4.45
CA ALA A 153 -2.12 18.33 4.55
C ALA A 153 -1.88 17.84 5.97
N ILE A 154 -2.70 16.90 6.43
CA ILE A 154 -2.45 16.16 7.66
C ILE A 154 -2.17 14.71 7.35
N LEU A 155 -1.07 14.20 7.89
CA LEU A 155 -0.71 12.78 7.81
C LEU A 155 -1.04 12.12 9.14
N ALA A 156 -1.99 11.20 9.14
CA ALA A 156 -2.32 10.39 10.31
C ALA A 156 -1.42 9.15 10.31
N GLY A 157 -0.35 9.21 11.09
CA GLY A 157 0.67 8.17 11.21
C GLY A 157 2.08 8.66 10.85
N GLY A 158 3.03 8.43 11.75
CA GLY A 158 4.43 8.86 11.67
C GLY A 158 5.40 7.69 11.45
N GLY A 159 5.01 6.71 10.61
CA GLY A 159 5.89 5.66 10.09
C GLY A 159 6.56 6.07 8.78
N PHE A 160 7.25 5.14 8.10
CA PHE A 160 7.99 5.40 6.85
C PHE A 160 7.16 6.12 5.80
N ILE A 161 6.00 5.58 5.42
CA ILE A 161 5.13 6.18 4.40
C ILE A 161 4.70 7.60 4.80
N GLY A 162 4.36 7.80 6.08
CA GLY A 162 3.97 9.11 6.59
C GLY A 162 5.09 10.14 6.51
N LEU A 163 6.33 9.75 6.82
CA LEU A 163 7.49 10.64 6.77
C LEU A 163 7.88 10.98 5.33
N GLU A 164 8.01 9.97 4.46
CA GLU A 164 8.33 10.17 3.04
C GLU A 164 7.29 11.06 2.34
N LEU A 165 6.00 10.84 2.64
CA LEU A 165 4.96 11.67 2.06
C LEU A 165 4.94 13.07 2.66
N ALA A 166 5.24 13.23 3.97
CA ALA A 166 5.32 14.55 4.60
C ALA A 166 6.41 15.41 3.98
N GLU A 167 7.58 14.85 3.74
CA GLU A 167 8.69 15.49 3.05
C GLU A 167 8.26 15.95 1.64
N ASN A 168 7.73 15.04 0.85
CA ASN A 168 7.31 15.32 -0.53
C ASN A 168 6.19 16.38 -0.61
N LEU A 169 5.19 16.33 0.26
CA LEU A 169 4.13 17.34 0.29
C LEU A 169 4.66 18.71 0.77
N ARG A 170 5.64 18.71 1.69
CA ARG A 170 6.30 19.94 2.14
C ARG A 170 7.09 20.61 1.02
N GLU A 171 7.83 19.82 0.22
CA GLU A 171 8.57 20.31 -0.97
C GLU A 171 7.62 20.91 -2.03
N LEU A 172 6.39 20.39 -2.14
CA LEU A 172 5.34 21.02 -2.97
C LEU A 172 4.77 22.33 -2.36
N GLY A 173 5.29 22.78 -1.22
CA GLY A 173 4.92 24.03 -0.58
C GLY A 173 3.70 23.97 0.34
N MET A 174 3.22 22.78 0.70
CA MET A 174 2.09 22.63 1.62
C MET A 174 2.50 22.82 3.09
N ASP A 175 1.57 23.31 3.92
CA ASP A 175 1.67 23.24 5.36
C ASP A 175 1.34 21.82 5.83
N VAL A 176 2.37 21.08 6.29
CA VAL A 176 2.23 19.67 6.65
C VAL A 176 2.22 19.47 8.16
N THR A 177 1.26 18.68 8.64
CA THR A 177 1.18 18.25 10.05
C THR A 177 1.14 16.72 10.11
N ILE A 178 1.98 16.12 10.95
CA ILE A 178 1.92 14.70 11.27
C ILE A 178 1.22 14.53 12.61
N VAL A 179 0.13 13.76 12.63
CA VAL A 179 -0.56 13.33 13.85
C VAL A 179 -0.19 11.90 14.15
N GLN A 180 0.32 11.64 15.36
CA GLN A 180 0.79 10.32 15.75
C GLN A 180 0.31 9.96 17.16
N ARG A 181 -0.29 8.76 17.33
CA ARG A 181 -0.78 8.27 18.62
C ARG A 181 0.36 8.01 19.61
N PRO A 182 1.45 7.33 19.28
CA PRO A 182 2.65 7.31 20.09
C PRO A 182 3.26 8.71 20.28
N LYS A 183 4.05 8.85 21.35
CA LYS A 183 4.75 10.12 21.65
C LYS A 183 6.00 10.36 20.78
N GLN A 184 6.25 9.48 19.80
CA GLN A 184 7.37 9.60 18.87
C GLN A 184 6.98 9.15 17.46
N LEU A 185 7.70 9.68 16.47
CA LEU A 185 7.72 9.15 15.10
C LEU A 185 8.55 7.86 15.08
N MET A 186 8.40 7.07 14.02
CA MET A 186 9.19 5.84 13.82
C MET A 186 9.25 4.98 15.08
N ASN A 187 8.09 4.58 15.56
CA ASN A 187 7.92 3.84 16.81
C ASN A 187 8.86 2.63 17.02
N PRO A 188 9.36 1.92 15.98
CA PRO A 188 10.37 0.86 16.14
C PRO A 188 11.77 1.35 16.54
N PHE A 189 12.06 2.66 16.46
CA PHE A 189 13.35 3.22 16.82
C PHE A 189 13.41 3.56 18.31
N ASP A 190 14.60 3.56 18.87
CA ASP A 190 14.83 4.05 20.22
C ASP A 190 14.54 5.56 20.30
N PRO A 191 14.07 6.07 21.46
CA PRO A 191 13.62 7.47 21.59
C PRO A 191 14.69 8.51 21.26
N ASP A 192 15.95 8.25 21.54
CA ASP A 192 17.07 9.12 21.19
C ASP A 192 17.26 9.20 19.67
N MET A 193 17.20 8.09 18.96
CA MET A 193 17.24 8.05 17.49
C MET A 193 16.00 8.71 16.87
N ALA A 194 14.81 8.46 17.40
CA ALA A 194 13.59 9.12 16.94
C ALA A 194 13.64 10.64 17.14
N SER A 195 14.36 11.13 18.17
CA SER A 195 14.51 12.56 18.42
C SER A 195 15.23 13.30 17.30
N MET A 196 16.17 12.65 16.63
CA MET A 196 16.87 13.21 15.45
C MET A 196 15.89 13.43 14.30
N ILE A 197 15.01 12.46 14.06
CA ILE A 197 13.95 12.59 13.05
C ILE A 197 12.98 13.70 13.40
N HIS A 198 12.56 13.82 14.68
CA HIS A 198 11.69 14.91 15.11
C HIS A 198 12.32 16.27 14.83
N ASN A 199 13.62 16.43 15.12
CA ASN A 199 14.33 17.68 14.90
C ASN A 199 14.43 18.00 13.41
N GLU A 200 14.71 17.02 12.57
CA GLU A 200 14.78 17.22 11.12
C GLU A 200 13.42 17.60 10.53
N MET A 201 12.34 16.90 10.92
CA MET A 201 10.99 17.25 10.48
C MET A 201 10.62 18.69 10.86
N ARG A 202 10.89 19.10 12.12
CA ARG A 202 10.62 20.48 12.57
C ARG A 202 11.45 21.52 11.85
N LYS A 203 12.72 21.22 11.57
CA LYS A 203 13.63 22.11 10.83
C LYS A 203 13.10 22.39 9.41
N HIS A 204 12.46 21.40 8.78
CA HIS A 204 11.80 21.57 7.49
C HIS A 204 10.36 22.13 7.59
N GLY A 205 9.93 22.56 8.77
CA GLY A 205 8.65 23.22 8.97
C GLY A 205 7.46 22.29 9.07
N ILE A 206 7.69 20.97 9.26
CA ILE A 206 6.62 19.99 9.47
C ILE A 206 6.18 20.05 10.94
N LYS A 207 4.88 20.23 11.17
CA LYS A 207 4.29 20.25 12.52
C LYS A 207 4.10 18.83 13.03
N LEU A 208 4.51 18.57 14.27
CA LEU A 208 4.38 17.27 14.93
C LEU A 208 3.37 17.35 16.07
N VAL A 209 2.30 16.57 15.98
CA VAL A 209 1.25 16.40 16.99
C VAL A 209 1.35 14.95 17.50
N LEU A 210 2.21 14.75 18.50
CA LEU A 210 2.58 13.43 19.02
C LEU A 210 1.87 13.13 20.34
N GLY A 211 1.47 11.87 20.54
CA GLY A 211 0.74 11.45 21.75
C GLY A 211 -0.77 11.68 21.65
N TYR A 212 -1.30 11.93 20.44
CA TYR A 212 -2.72 12.26 20.24
C TYR A 212 -3.45 11.14 19.50
N THR A 213 -4.62 10.78 19.99
CA THR A 213 -5.47 9.75 19.39
C THR A 213 -6.52 10.41 18.51
N VAL A 214 -6.59 9.98 17.25
CA VAL A 214 -7.66 10.36 16.32
C VAL A 214 -8.92 9.57 16.66
N GLU A 215 -10.06 10.25 16.78
CA GLU A 215 -11.38 9.65 17.05
C GLU A 215 -12.34 9.71 15.86
N GLY A 216 -12.00 10.49 14.84
CA GLY A 216 -12.83 10.57 13.62
C GLY A 216 -12.40 11.67 12.68
N PHE A 217 -13.13 11.73 11.58
CA PHE A 217 -12.94 12.70 10.52
C PHE A 217 -14.30 13.32 10.18
N ARG A 218 -14.31 14.58 9.82
CA ARG A 218 -15.52 15.30 9.40
C ARG A 218 -15.18 16.19 8.23
N GLU A 219 -16.02 16.18 7.22
CA GLU A 219 -15.92 17.19 6.18
C GLU A 219 -16.32 18.54 6.74
N LYS A 220 -15.52 19.56 6.49
CA LYS A 220 -15.75 20.92 6.98
C LYS A 220 -15.26 21.92 5.96
N ASP A 221 -16.12 22.83 5.55
CA ASP A 221 -15.83 23.81 4.52
C ASP A 221 -15.28 23.12 3.26
N ASN A 222 -14.10 23.51 2.80
CA ASN A 222 -13.43 22.87 1.67
C ASN A 222 -12.37 21.83 2.09
N GLY A 223 -12.30 21.43 3.37
CA GLY A 223 -11.27 20.55 3.92
C GLY A 223 -11.83 19.40 4.76
N VAL A 224 -10.93 18.82 5.55
CA VAL A 224 -11.21 17.74 6.50
C VAL A 224 -10.82 18.19 7.90
N GLU A 225 -11.73 18.07 8.84
CA GLU A 225 -11.48 18.22 10.26
C GLU A 225 -11.14 16.86 10.87
N ILE A 226 -10.01 16.76 11.58
CA ILE A 226 -9.60 15.59 12.35
C ILE A 226 -9.99 15.83 13.82
N LEU A 227 -10.83 14.93 14.34
CA LEU A 227 -11.24 14.94 15.73
C LEU A 227 -10.20 14.22 16.58
N LEU A 228 -9.67 14.90 17.58
CA LEU A 228 -8.69 14.37 18.53
C LEU A 228 -9.33 14.13 19.88
N LYS A 229 -8.96 13.04 20.53
CA LYS A 229 -9.44 12.72 21.87
C LYS A 229 -8.99 13.76 22.88
N ASP A 230 -9.94 14.33 23.60
CA ASP A 230 -9.70 15.31 24.70
C ASP A 230 -8.85 16.52 24.28
N ASN A 231 -8.83 16.87 22.98
CA ASN A 231 -8.02 17.95 22.44
C ASN A 231 -8.78 18.69 21.31
N PRO A 232 -8.38 19.94 21.02
CA PRO A 232 -8.93 20.67 19.89
C PRO A 232 -8.71 19.91 18.57
N SER A 233 -9.71 19.96 17.69
CA SER A 233 -9.60 19.39 16.35
C SER A 233 -8.57 20.11 15.49
N LEU A 234 -8.06 19.42 14.47
CA LEU A 234 -7.20 19.98 13.45
C LEU A 234 -7.92 20.00 12.11
N GLN A 235 -7.59 20.97 11.26
CA GLN A 235 -8.18 21.09 9.93
C GLN A 235 -7.10 21.18 8.87
N ALA A 236 -7.33 20.54 7.72
CA ALA A 236 -6.49 20.65 6.52
C ALA A 236 -7.33 20.44 5.25
N ASP A 237 -6.77 20.82 4.10
CA ASP A 237 -7.42 20.63 2.80
C ASP A 237 -7.49 19.16 2.40
N MET A 238 -6.52 18.36 2.85
CA MET A 238 -6.50 16.90 2.63
C MET A 238 -5.87 16.15 3.80
N VAL A 239 -6.21 14.88 3.92
CA VAL A 239 -5.69 13.97 4.93
C VAL A 239 -5.20 12.69 4.27
N VAL A 240 -4.05 12.16 4.71
CA VAL A 240 -3.59 10.83 4.30
C VAL A 240 -3.43 9.93 5.53
N LEU A 241 -4.08 8.77 5.48
CA LEU A 241 -3.93 7.74 6.51
C LEU A 241 -2.68 6.90 6.24
N ALA A 242 -1.67 7.05 7.09
CA ALA A 242 -0.41 6.31 7.04
C ALA A 242 -0.18 5.49 8.33
N ILE A 243 -1.26 4.92 8.89
CA ILE A 243 -1.26 4.20 10.18
C ILE A 243 -0.78 2.75 10.11
N GLY A 244 -0.22 2.35 8.98
CA GLY A 244 0.33 1.02 8.73
C GLY A 244 -0.49 0.22 7.72
N VAL A 245 -0.11 -1.04 7.57
CA VAL A 245 -0.71 -1.99 6.63
C VAL A 245 -1.09 -3.27 7.35
N THR A 246 -2.13 -3.94 6.86
CA THR A 246 -2.56 -5.26 7.31
C THR A 246 -2.30 -6.27 6.19
N PRO A 247 -1.56 -7.37 6.45
CA PRO A 247 -1.36 -8.43 5.46
C PRO A 247 -2.69 -8.95 4.91
N ASP A 248 -2.77 -9.13 3.58
CA ASP A 248 -3.97 -9.67 2.93
C ASP A 248 -3.97 -11.20 3.00
N THR A 249 -4.37 -11.74 4.15
CA THR A 249 -4.33 -13.18 4.44
C THR A 249 -5.63 -13.91 4.09
N ALA A 250 -6.63 -13.23 3.54
CA ALA A 250 -7.97 -13.79 3.32
C ALA A 250 -7.94 -15.11 2.54
N LEU A 251 -7.21 -15.17 1.42
CA LEU A 251 -7.05 -16.40 0.62
C LEU A 251 -6.30 -17.50 1.37
N ALA A 252 -5.25 -17.14 2.12
CA ALA A 252 -4.44 -18.10 2.87
C ALA A 252 -5.22 -18.70 4.05
N CYS A 253 -6.05 -17.90 4.74
CA CYS A 253 -6.88 -18.36 5.84
C CYS A 253 -7.95 -19.40 5.41
N LEU A 254 -8.33 -19.43 4.14
CA LEU A 254 -9.23 -20.45 3.60
C LEU A 254 -8.56 -21.83 3.44
N LEU A 255 -7.23 -21.87 3.44
CA LEU A 255 -6.47 -23.11 3.17
C LEU A 255 -6.05 -23.84 4.45
N TYR A 256 -5.77 -23.14 5.54
CA TYR A 256 -5.22 -23.72 6.77
C TYR A 256 -5.68 -22.99 8.03
N THR A 257 -5.98 -23.78 9.04
CA THR A 257 -5.95 -23.35 10.47
C THR A 257 -4.58 -23.64 11.10
N SER A 258 -3.51 -23.79 10.31
CA SER A 258 -2.19 -24.10 10.84
C SER A 258 -1.59 -22.87 11.53
N PRO A 259 -1.17 -22.99 12.79
CA PRO A 259 -0.49 -21.90 13.48
C PRO A 259 0.81 -21.55 12.74
N SER A 260 1.05 -20.25 12.54
CA SER A 260 2.32 -19.76 12.04
C SER A 260 3.47 -20.22 12.96
N PRO A 261 4.66 -20.53 12.42
CA PRO A 261 5.84 -20.73 13.27
C PRO A 261 6.12 -19.59 14.25
N ARG A 262 5.66 -18.37 13.94
CA ARG A 262 5.72 -17.20 14.83
C ARG A 262 4.72 -17.27 15.99
N ASP A 263 3.60 -17.96 15.80
CA ASP A 263 2.60 -18.14 16.85
C ASP A 263 3.05 -19.19 17.89
N ARG A 264 4.12 -19.93 17.58
CA ARG A 264 4.80 -20.85 18.48
C ARG A 264 5.95 -20.23 19.26
N SER A 265 6.16 -18.92 19.15
CA SER A 265 7.14 -18.23 19.98
C SER A 265 6.66 -18.26 21.43
N VAL A 266 6.92 -19.40 22.09
CA VAL A 266 6.97 -19.45 23.55
C VAL A 266 8.09 -18.48 23.90
N SER A 267 7.74 -17.35 24.49
CA SER A 267 8.68 -16.41 25.06
C SER A 267 9.58 -17.21 26.03
N ARG A 268 10.84 -17.32 25.72
CA ARG A 268 11.84 -17.73 26.69
C ARG A 268 12.33 -16.53 27.45
#